data_456d0ebc03955236b2a6f2c8885f5c9e
#
_entry.id   456d0ebc03955236b2a6f2c8885f5c9e
#
_cell.length_a   1.000
_cell.length_b   1.000
_cell.length_c   1.000
_cell.angle_alpha   90.00
_cell.angle_beta   90.00
_cell.angle_gamma   90.00
#
_symmetry.space_group_name_H-M   'P 1'
#
loop_
_entity.id
_entity.type
_entity.pdbx_description
1 polymer ?
#
loop_
_entity_poly.entity_id
_entity_poly.type
_entity_poly.pdbx_seq_one_letter_code
_entity_poly.pdbx_strand_id
1 'polypeptide(L)'
;DVLQVDDRELQREKPSYSIDTLESLRSELAAHDQLFLLLGWDAFCGLPSWQRWDELLQHCHILVLQRPDADSEAPEALRDLLAARSVSDPLSLQGAGGQISFIWQTPLAISATQIRHLLATDRSARYLLPDAVLAYIQAHDLYRAPNT
;
A
#
# COMPACT_ATOMS: atom_id res chain seq x y z
N ASP A 1 -19.18 4.61 5.51
CA ASP A 1 -17.78 4.44 5.93
C ASP A 1 -16.87 4.68 4.74
N VAL A 2 -15.73 5.34 4.98
CA VAL A 2 -14.77 5.71 3.92
C VAL A 2 -13.81 4.54 3.62
N LEU A 3 -13.62 3.64 4.59
CA LEU A 3 -12.75 2.47 4.47
C LEU A 3 -13.57 1.18 4.59
N GLN A 4 -13.27 0.23 3.74
CA GLN A 4 -13.86 -1.10 3.73
C GLN A 4 -12.74 -2.14 3.74
N VAL A 5 -12.95 -3.23 4.49
CA VAL A 5 -12.03 -4.37 4.50
C VAL A 5 -12.43 -5.31 3.36
N ASP A 6 -11.44 -5.72 2.57
CA ASP A 6 -11.58 -6.73 1.53
C ASP A 6 -10.72 -7.94 1.92
N ASP A 7 -11.34 -9.10 2.07
CA ASP A 7 -10.71 -10.34 2.52
C ASP A 7 -10.47 -11.35 1.38
N ARG A 8 -10.67 -10.94 0.10
CA ARG A 8 -10.53 -11.83 -1.06
C ARG A 8 -9.19 -12.57 -1.13
N GLU A 9 -8.11 -11.95 -0.66
CA GLU A 9 -6.80 -12.59 -0.63
C GLU A 9 -6.71 -13.72 0.40
N LEU A 10 -7.44 -13.61 1.52
CA LEU A 10 -7.48 -14.65 2.54
C LEU A 10 -8.27 -15.89 2.09
N GLN A 11 -9.15 -15.73 1.11
CA GLN A 11 -9.98 -16.81 0.58
C GLN A 11 -9.27 -17.62 -0.53
N ARG A 12 -8.08 -17.19 -0.97
CA ARG A 12 -7.30 -17.89 -1.99
C ARG A 12 -6.49 -19.04 -1.39
N GLU A 13 -6.54 -20.19 -2.03
CA GLU A 13 -5.72 -21.36 -1.67
C GLU A 13 -4.25 -21.22 -2.08
N LYS A 14 -3.96 -20.32 -3.02
CA LYS A 14 -2.63 -20.05 -3.59
C LYS A 14 -2.08 -18.74 -3.04
N PRO A 15 -0.74 -18.51 -3.13
CA PRO A 15 -0.18 -17.21 -2.83
C PRO A 15 -0.93 -16.10 -3.57
N SER A 16 -1.28 -15.02 -2.86
CA SER A 16 -1.96 -13.88 -3.43
C SER A 16 -0.95 -12.88 -3.95
N TYR A 17 -1.07 -12.52 -5.22
CA TYR A 17 -0.28 -11.47 -5.85
C TYR A 17 -1.15 -10.25 -6.10
N SER A 18 -0.57 -9.06 -6.02
CA SER A 18 -1.29 -7.79 -6.22
C SER A 18 -1.98 -7.73 -7.59
N ILE A 19 -1.37 -8.28 -8.62
CA ILE A 19 -1.97 -8.32 -9.96
C ILE A 19 -3.29 -9.10 -9.97
N ASP A 20 -3.35 -10.27 -9.32
CA ASP A 20 -4.57 -11.08 -9.26
C ASP A 20 -5.70 -10.36 -8.51
N THR A 21 -5.34 -9.55 -7.50
CA THR A 21 -6.27 -8.74 -6.74
C THR A 21 -6.81 -7.59 -7.59
N LEU A 22 -5.94 -6.92 -8.34
CA LEU A 22 -6.35 -5.84 -9.25
C LEU A 22 -7.21 -6.35 -10.41
N GLU A 23 -6.90 -7.51 -10.98
CA GLU A 23 -7.74 -8.17 -12.01
C GLU A 23 -9.13 -8.48 -11.47
N SER A 24 -9.20 -9.06 -10.26
CA SER A 24 -10.47 -9.35 -9.60
C SER A 24 -11.29 -8.08 -9.35
N LEU A 25 -10.67 -7.04 -8.76
CA LEU A 25 -11.34 -5.74 -8.54
C LEU A 25 -11.78 -5.11 -9.86
N ARG A 26 -10.94 -5.14 -10.89
CA ARG A 26 -11.27 -4.57 -12.21
C ARG A 26 -12.51 -5.22 -12.84
N SER A 27 -12.70 -6.53 -12.62
CA SER A 27 -13.86 -7.26 -13.13
C SER A 27 -15.19 -6.87 -12.48
N GLU A 28 -15.14 -6.27 -11.29
CA GLU A 28 -16.31 -5.83 -10.52
C GLU A 28 -16.70 -4.36 -10.80
N LEU A 29 -15.78 -3.59 -11.39
CA LEU A 29 -15.93 -2.16 -11.65
C LEU A 29 -16.38 -1.90 -13.08
N ALA A 30 -17.07 -0.78 -13.30
CA ALA A 30 -17.39 -0.34 -14.64
C ALA A 30 -16.12 0.07 -15.41
N ALA A 31 -16.16 0.00 -16.74
CA ALA A 31 -15.01 0.28 -17.59
C ALA A 31 -14.41 1.70 -17.42
N HIS A 32 -15.22 2.65 -16.94
CA HIS A 32 -14.81 4.04 -16.71
C HIS A 32 -14.41 4.33 -15.25
N ASP A 33 -14.65 3.40 -14.33
CA ASP A 33 -14.27 3.57 -12.92
C ASP A 33 -12.75 3.55 -12.79
N GLN A 34 -12.21 4.48 -12.04
CA GLN A 34 -10.78 4.54 -11.75
C GLN A 34 -10.44 3.62 -10.58
N LEU A 35 -9.43 2.81 -10.75
CA LEU A 35 -8.85 2.00 -9.68
C LEU A 35 -7.47 2.53 -9.33
N PHE A 36 -7.17 2.67 -8.05
CA PHE A 36 -5.90 3.21 -7.56
C PHE A 36 -5.20 2.21 -6.65
N LEU A 37 -3.93 1.94 -6.94
CA LEU A 37 -3.03 1.23 -6.06
C LEU A 37 -2.16 2.23 -5.30
N LEU A 38 -2.29 2.31 -3.98
CA LEU A 38 -1.48 3.17 -3.12
C LEU A 38 -0.24 2.40 -2.66
N LEU A 39 0.94 2.95 -2.92
CA LEU A 39 2.22 2.37 -2.52
C LEU A 39 3.08 3.40 -1.79
N GLY A 40 3.77 2.98 -0.75
CA GLY A 40 4.90 3.75 -0.24
C GLY A 40 6.08 3.70 -1.22
N TRP A 41 7.00 4.67 -1.15
CA TRP A 41 8.17 4.74 -2.03
C TRP A 41 8.99 3.45 -2.07
N ASP A 42 9.25 2.83 -0.91
CA ASP A 42 10.05 1.60 -0.84
C ASP A 42 9.38 0.43 -1.59
N ALA A 43 8.05 0.30 -1.45
CA ALA A 43 7.27 -0.72 -2.15
C ALA A 43 7.23 -0.46 -3.66
N PHE A 44 7.14 0.82 -4.07
CA PHE A 44 7.20 1.23 -5.47
C PHE A 44 8.56 0.91 -6.08
N CYS A 45 9.67 1.20 -5.40
CA CYS A 45 11.01 0.83 -5.86
C CYS A 45 11.19 -0.69 -5.98
N GLY A 46 10.48 -1.47 -5.17
CA GLY A 46 10.47 -2.94 -5.22
C GLY A 46 9.59 -3.54 -6.31
N LEU A 47 8.78 -2.74 -7.02
CA LEU A 47 7.83 -3.23 -8.03
C LEU A 47 8.43 -4.21 -9.05
N PRO A 48 9.66 -4.02 -9.59
CA PRO A 48 10.22 -4.94 -10.57
C PRO A 48 10.40 -6.37 -10.07
N SER A 49 10.32 -6.59 -8.76
CA SER A 49 10.35 -7.92 -8.15
C SER A 49 8.96 -8.56 -7.98
N TRP A 50 7.88 -7.82 -8.24
CA TRP A 50 6.52 -8.32 -8.08
C TRP A 50 6.09 -9.18 -9.27
N GLN A 51 5.21 -10.12 -9.01
CA GLN A 51 4.66 -10.98 -10.06
C GLN A 51 3.87 -10.13 -11.09
N ARG A 52 4.25 -10.22 -12.38
CA ARG A 52 3.61 -9.52 -13.49
C ARG A 52 3.48 -8.00 -13.24
N TRP A 53 4.50 -7.40 -12.65
CA TRP A 53 4.50 -5.98 -12.24
C TRP A 53 4.25 -5.01 -13.39
N ASP A 54 4.69 -5.34 -14.58
CA ASP A 54 4.55 -4.57 -15.81
C ASP A 54 3.08 -4.50 -16.32
N GLU A 55 2.23 -5.40 -15.83
CA GLU A 55 0.81 -5.42 -16.17
C GLU A 55 -0.06 -4.60 -15.20
N LEU A 56 0.42 -4.20 -14.02
CA LEU A 56 -0.36 -3.50 -13.00
C LEU A 56 -1.07 -2.24 -13.54
N LEU A 57 -0.37 -1.45 -14.37
CA LEU A 57 -0.92 -0.23 -14.96
C LEU A 57 -2.03 -0.48 -16.00
N GLN A 58 -2.23 -1.71 -16.46
CA GLN A 58 -3.36 -2.03 -17.31
C GLN A 58 -4.68 -2.05 -16.51
N HIS A 59 -4.60 -2.23 -15.20
CA HIS A 59 -5.75 -2.40 -14.31
C HIS A 59 -6.01 -1.20 -13.41
N CYS A 60 -4.97 -0.42 -13.07
CA CYS A 60 -5.08 0.69 -12.12
C CYS A 60 -4.14 1.86 -12.43
N HIS A 61 -4.36 2.97 -11.77
CA HIS A 61 -3.34 4.00 -11.54
C HIS A 61 -2.51 3.66 -10.30
N ILE A 62 -1.25 4.10 -10.25
CA ILE A 62 -0.41 3.96 -9.06
C ILE A 62 -0.23 5.33 -8.43
N LEU A 63 -0.58 5.45 -7.15
CA LEU A 63 -0.31 6.62 -6.33
C LEU A 63 0.83 6.29 -5.36
N VAL A 64 1.96 6.97 -5.55
CA VAL A 64 3.18 6.75 -4.75
C VAL A 64 3.24 7.76 -3.62
N LEU A 65 3.19 7.27 -2.38
CA LEU A 65 3.31 8.09 -1.20
C LEU A 65 4.79 8.34 -0.92
N GLN A 66 5.24 9.58 -1.13
CA GLN A 66 6.62 9.99 -0.85
C GLN A 66 6.75 10.63 0.52
N ARG A 67 7.90 10.40 1.15
CA ARG A 67 8.33 11.10 2.36
C ARG A 67 9.36 12.17 1.98
N PRO A 68 9.44 13.28 2.71
CA PRO A 68 10.41 14.35 2.41
C PRO A 68 11.87 13.91 2.39
N ASP A 69 12.21 12.86 3.13
CA ASP A 69 13.57 12.34 3.27
C ASP A 69 13.91 11.22 2.26
N ALA A 70 13.04 10.95 1.30
CA ALA A 70 13.26 9.94 0.27
C ALA A 70 14.11 10.53 -0.89
N ASP A 71 15.38 10.79 -0.63
CA ASP A 71 16.35 11.27 -1.64
C ASP A 71 16.81 10.18 -2.62
N SER A 72 16.16 9.03 -2.65
CA SER A 72 16.56 7.94 -3.52
C SER A 72 15.98 8.09 -4.91
N GLU A 73 16.84 8.08 -5.92
CA GLU A 73 16.42 7.95 -7.31
C GLU A 73 15.65 6.66 -7.52
N ALA A 74 14.66 6.70 -8.42
CA ALA A 74 13.94 5.50 -8.81
C ALA A 74 14.90 4.48 -9.45
N PRO A 75 14.71 3.18 -9.21
CA PRO A 75 15.48 2.12 -9.87
C PRO A 75 15.49 2.29 -11.39
N GLU A 76 16.59 1.94 -12.03
CA GLU A 76 16.74 2.04 -13.49
C GLU A 76 15.60 1.34 -14.24
N ALA A 77 15.17 0.18 -13.75
CA ALA A 77 14.07 -0.59 -14.32
C ALA A 77 12.73 0.19 -14.37
N LEU A 78 12.56 1.24 -13.56
CA LEU A 78 11.34 2.04 -13.51
C LEU A 78 11.48 3.38 -14.29
N ARG A 79 12.66 3.74 -14.77
CA ARG A 79 12.89 5.04 -15.40
C ARG A 79 12.03 5.26 -16.65
N ASP A 80 12.02 4.29 -17.54
CA ASP A 80 11.23 4.38 -18.79
C ASP A 80 9.73 4.40 -18.49
N LEU A 81 9.29 3.60 -17.52
CA LEU A 81 7.91 3.58 -17.07
C LEU A 81 7.50 4.95 -16.52
N LEU A 82 8.32 5.53 -15.65
CA LEU A 82 8.08 6.85 -15.08
C LEU A 82 8.07 7.94 -16.16
N ALA A 83 9.02 7.93 -17.08
CA ALA A 83 9.07 8.90 -18.16
C ALA A 83 7.81 8.85 -19.05
N ALA A 84 7.25 7.65 -19.27
CA ALA A 84 6.09 7.45 -20.12
C ALA A 84 4.74 7.65 -19.40
N ARG A 85 4.66 7.43 -18.08
CA ARG A 85 3.39 7.28 -17.35
C ARG A 85 3.21 8.23 -16.18
N SER A 86 4.21 9.01 -15.79
CA SER A 86 4.09 9.95 -14.67
C SER A 86 3.24 11.16 -15.00
N VAL A 87 2.39 11.53 -14.07
CA VAL A 87 1.56 12.73 -14.09
C VAL A 87 1.83 13.52 -12.82
N SER A 88 2.05 14.82 -12.94
CA SER A 88 2.45 15.69 -11.82
C SER A 88 1.33 15.94 -10.82
N ASP A 89 0.09 16.02 -11.30
CA ASP A 89 -1.09 16.29 -10.47
C ASP A 89 -1.97 15.02 -10.38
N PRO A 90 -2.11 14.41 -9.19
CA PRO A 90 -2.96 13.24 -9.02
C PRO A 90 -4.44 13.47 -9.37
N LEU A 91 -4.90 14.73 -9.38
CA LEU A 91 -6.27 15.07 -9.79
C LEU A 91 -6.44 15.12 -11.31
N SER A 92 -5.36 15.11 -12.06
CA SER A 92 -5.38 15.12 -13.54
C SER A 92 -5.30 13.71 -14.16
N LEU A 93 -5.29 12.67 -13.36
CA LEU A 93 -5.31 11.28 -13.83
C LEU A 93 -6.55 10.98 -14.66
N GLN A 94 -6.38 10.34 -15.82
CA GLN A 94 -7.44 10.06 -16.78
C GLN A 94 -7.52 8.59 -17.16
N GLY A 95 -8.72 8.16 -17.51
CA GLY A 95 -8.98 6.76 -17.85
C GLY A 95 -9.13 5.88 -16.60
N ALA A 96 -9.29 4.60 -16.81
CA ALA A 96 -9.52 3.62 -15.75
C ALA A 96 -8.23 3.20 -15.00
N GLY A 97 -7.06 3.46 -15.59
CA GLY A 97 -5.74 3.13 -15.08
C GLY A 97 -4.64 3.62 -16.02
N GLY A 98 -3.39 3.22 -15.78
CA GLY A 98 -2.28 3.41 -16.72
C GLY A 98 -1.33 4.57 -16.40
N GLN A 99 -1.55 5.32 -15.34
CA GLN A 99 -0.73 6.48 -14.98
C GLN A 99 -0.20 6.36 -13.55
N ILE A 100 0.87 7.08 -13.26
CA ILE A 100 1.55 7.13 -11.96
C ILE A 100 1.56 8.58 -11.48
N SER A 101 1.21 8.83 -10.23
CA SER A 101 1.38 10.13 -9.62
C SER A 101 1.98 10.02 -8.23
N PHE A 102 2.67 11.08 -7.81
CA PHE A 102 3.36 11.14 -6.52
C PHE A 102 2.59 12.06 -5.57
N ILE A 103 2.36 11.59 -4.35
CA ILE A 103 1.70 12.33 -3.30
C ILE A 103 2.69 12.57 -2.18
N TRP A 104 2.94 13.84 -1.88
CA TRP A 104 3.78 14.24 -0.75
C TRP A 104 2.95 14.22 0.53
N GLN A 105 3.42 13.50 1.53
CA GLN A 105 2.78 13.44 2.85
C GLN A 105 3.73 13.93 3.93
N THR A 106 3.15 14.59 4.94
CA THR A 106 3.88 14.84 6.19
C THR A 106 4.10 13.50 6.89
N PRO A 107 5.34 13.05 7.06
CA PRO A 107 5.62 11.76 7.66
C PRO A 107 5.29 11.78 9.15
N LEU A 108 4.51 10.82 9.60
CA LEU A 108 4.46 10.46 11.00
C LEU A 108 5.52 9.37 11.23
N ALA A 109 6.40 9.58 12.19
CA ALA A 109 7.45 8.61 12.55
C ALA A 109 6.84 7.43 13.35
N ILE A 110 5.78 6.83 12.82
CA ILE A 110 5.06 5.69 13.42
C ILE A 110 5.14 4.53 12.44
N SER A 111 5.62 3.37 12.92
CA SER A 111 5.66 2.16 12.11
C SER A 111 5.01 0.98 12.83
N ALA A 112 4.46 0.03 12.05
CA ALA A 112 3.91 -1.20 12.60
C ALA A 112 4.97 -2.02 13.36
N THR A 113 6.23 -1.99 12.91
CA THR A 113 7.36 -2.64 13.60
C THR A 113 7.59 -2.04 14.98
N GLN A 114 7.59 -0.70 15.08
CA GLN A 114 7.73 0.00 16.37
C GLN A 114 6.58 -0.34 17.32
N ILE A 115 5.33 -0.32 16.82
CA ILE A 115 4.14 -0.65 17.63
C ILE A 115 4.24 -2.08 18.14
N ARG A 116 4.53 -3.05 17.26
CA ARG A 116 4.68 -4.46 17.66
C ARG A 116 5.80 -4.66 18.67
N HIS A 117 6.92 -3.96 18.52
CA HIS A 117 8.02 -4.03 19.46
C HIS A 117 7.63 -3.47 20.85
N LEU A 118 6.91 -2.34 20.91
CA LEU A 118 6.40 -1.79 22.16
C LEU A 118 5.50 -2.80 22.88
N LEU A 119 4.55 -3.38 22.16
CA LEU A 119 3.60 -4.36 22.71
C LEU A 119 4.31 -5.65 23.17
N ALA A 120 5.27 -6.15 22.39
CA ALA A 120 6.06 -7.33 22.74
C ALA A 120 6.94 -7.13 23.99
N THR A 121 7.29 -5.87 24.30
CA THR A 121 8.10 -5.50 25.47
C THR A 121 7.28 -4.90 26.62
N ASP A 122 5.97 -5.13 26.62
CA ASP A 122 4.99 -4.64 27.59
C ASP A 122 5.02 -3.11 27.80
N ARG A 123 5.35 -2.39 26.73
CA ARG A 123 5.33 -0.92 26.68
C ARG A 123 4.07 -0.40 26.02
N SER A 124 3.63 0.79 26.44
CA SER A 124 2.44 1.40 25.89
C SER A 124 2.63 1.86 24.44
N ALA A 125 1.71 1.44 23.57
CA ALA A 125 1.55 1.97 22.21
C ALA A 125 0.46 3.03 22.10
N ARG A 126 -0.02 3.56 23.23
CA ARG A 126 -1.07 4.59 23.28
C ARG A 126 -0.63 5.84 22.51
N TYR A 127 -1.56 6.45 21.81
CA TYR A 127 -1.37 7.60 20.92
C TYR A 127 -0.60 7.33 19.61
N LEU A 128 -0.12 6.08 19.39
CA LEU A 128 0.52 5.70 18.14
C LEU A 128 -0.46 5.02 17.16
N LEU A 129 -1.64 4.66 17.66
CA LEU A 129 -2.75 4.06 16.89
C LEU A 129 -4.08 4.43 17.55
N PRO A 130 -5.21 4.31 16.80
CA PRO A 130 -6.54 4.58 17.36
C PRO A 130 -6.86 3.68 18.56
N ASP A 131 -7.55 4.24 19.57
CA ASP A 131 -7.91 3.53 20.80
C ASP A 131 -8.68 2.22 20.53
N ALA A 132 -9.57 2.22 19.52
CA ALA A 132 -10.31 1.02 19.13
C ALA A 132 -9.40 -0.12 18.64
N VAL A 133 -8.33 0.23 17.89
CA VAL A 133 -7.33 -0.75 17.42
C VAL A 133 -6.51 -1.28 18.59
N LEU A 134 -6.11 -0.39 19.51
CA LEU A 134 -5.37 -0.80 20.70
C LEU A 134 -6.20 -1.73 21.58
N ALA A 135 -7.49 -1.41 21.79
CA ALA A 135 -8.41 -2.25 22.55
C ALA A 135 -8.58 -3.64 21.89
N TYR A 136 -8.69 -3.70 20.56
CA TYR A 136 -8.76 -4.95 19.82
C TYR A 136 -7.50 -5.81 20.03
N ILE A 137 -6.31 -5.21 19.87
CA ILE A 137 -5.03 -5.88 20.08
C ILE A 137 -4.95 -6.48 21.50
N GLN A 138 -5.38 -5.72 22.52
CA GLN A 138 -5.36 -6.16 23.90
C GLN A 138 -6.39 -7.28 24.18
N ALA A 139 -7.59 -7.16 23.62
CA ALA A 139 -8.65 -8.17 23.80
C ALA A 139 -8.30 -9.52 23.17
N HIS A 140 -7.46 -9.52 22.12
CA HIS A 140 -7.03 -10.73 21.42
C HIS A 140 -5.58 -11.15 21.71
N ASP A 141 -4.94 -10.54 22.70
CA ASP A 141 -3.55 -10.82 23.12
C ASP A 141 -2.54 -10.82 21.95
N LEU A 142 -2.76 -9.94 20.96
CA LEU A 142 -1.90 -9.88 19.77
C LEU A 142 -0.55 -9.24 20.11
N TYR A 143 0.51 -9.74 19.46
CA TYR A 143 1.88 -9.20 19.51
C TYR A 143 2.55 -9.26 20.90
N ARG A 144 2.02 -9.97 21.87
CA ARG A 144 2.72 -10.24 23.12
C ARG A 144 3.83 -11.27 22.91
N ALA A 145 4.94 -11.09 23.64
CA ALA A 145 5.95 -12.14 23.69
C ALA A 145 5.34 -13.40 24.29
N PRO A 146 5.65 -14.61 23.80
CA PRO A 146 5.22 -15.84 24.44
C PRO A 146 5.74 -15.84 25.89
N ASN A 147 4.86 -16.09 26.84
CA ASN A 147 5.27 -16.28 28.23
C ASN A 147 6.26 -17.45 28.28
N THR A 148 7.52 -17.16 28.57
CA THR A 148 8.55 -18.17 28.86
C THR A 148 8.34 -18.73 30.26
#